data_6f4ec1335d47b4cd56549d9a405dcfe9
#
_entry.id   6f4ec1335d47b4cd56549d9a405dcfe9
#
_cell.length_a   1.000
_cell.length_b   1.000
_cell.length_c   1.000
_cell.angle_alpha   90.00
_cell.angle_beta   90.00
_cell.angle_gamma   90.00
#
_symmetry.space_group_name_H-M   'P 1'
#
loop_
_entity.id
_entity.type
_entity.pdbx_description
1 polymer ?
#
loop_
_entity_poly.entity_id
_entity_poly.type
_entity_poly.pdbx_seq_one_letter_code
_entity_poly.pdbx_strand_id
1 'polypeptide(L)'
;MKIRKKLLALFLALVALLNMTAMVSADEPEDPVPYIQQMMTYYRYHGSAAATDIDCLLYQLSETHPYKAQDWASIMDYWEYVNNDMTLYPGVLPDGLPQNNTLCIVVMGYALKADGSMQKELIGRLETALASAKKYPNAYIACTGGGTASENKSRTEAGEMAKWLMEKGISEDRIIIENQSLSTVSNAINTCKILANDYPHVTHLAIVTSDYHLPRSCLLFHAQAVLTASKGAPLLYVAANAAYKTARSSENLEIQADNLSQLTGVPIYGIPKPKLSKLDRIEVSGETQCVTGTEPQLKVIAHYDSGLYRDVTRSAIYAGIDFAAAGPQELTVTYTEGRVTVAAVVPIEMIDPATEPPTLPAETESATAVPETEPPATEVFIGTVTEDAQPLLQWWFLPVGAAGILLIAFVTTAKRLAKAGKRRKAAKAAAKEEEIHLPDDDSPLEYI
;
A
#
# COMPACT_ATOMS: atom_id res chain seq x y z
N MET A 1 -8.60 -52.82 -43.64
CA MET A 1 -7.71 -51.63 -43.30
C MET A 1 -8.43 -50.28 -43.32
N LYS A 2 -9.37 -50.03 -44.23
CA LYS A 2 -10.09 -48.73 -44.30
C LYS A 2 -11.04 -48.42 -43.09
N ILE A 3 -11.67 -49.46 -42.51
CA ILE A 3 -12.62 -49.32 -41.40
C ILE A 3 -11.90 -48.94 -40.07
N ARG A 4 -10.73 -49.54 -39.79
CA ARG A 4 -9.92 -49.21 -38.59
C ARG A 4 -9.39 -47.77 -38.59
N LYS A 5 -9.04 -47.22 -39.77
CA LYS A 5 -8.60 -45.84 -39.89
C LYS A 5 -9.75 -44.83 -39.65
N LYS A 6 -10.98 -45.15 -40.06
CA LYS A 6 -12.18 -44.33 -39.82
C LYS A 6 -12.59 -44.35 -38.34
N LEU A 7 -12.51 -45.50 -37.67
CA LEU A 7 -12.78 -45.63 -36.24
C LEU A 7 -11.73 -44.88 -35.39
N LEU A 8 -10.45 -44.92 -35.76
CA LEU A 8 -9.39 -44.18 -35.09
C LEU A 8 -9.56 -42.64 -35.26
N ALA A 9 -9.95 -42.20 -36.48
CA ALA A 9 -10.22 -40.78 -36.74
C ALA A 9 -11.45 -40.29 -35.97
N LEU A 10 -12.48 -41.12 -35.83
CA LEU A 10 -13.69 -40.80 -35.05
C LEU A 10 -13.37 -40.73 -33.54
N PHE A 11 -12.53 -41.64 -33.03
CA PHE A 11 -12.08 -41.64 -31.64
C PHE A 11 -11.22 -40.43 -31.33
N LEU A 12 -10.28 -40.07 -32.22
CA LEU A 12 -9.46 -38.86 -32.06
C LEU A 12 -10.29 -37.55 -32.13
N ALA A 13 -11.31 -37.52 -32.99
CA ALA A 13 -12.25 -36.40 -33.05
C ALA A 13 -13.13 -36.30 -31.79
N LEU A 14 -13.54 -37.46 -31.23
CA LEU A 14 -14.30 -37.49 -29.97
C LEU A 14 -13.46 -37.08 -28.76
N VAL A 15 -12.18 -37.50 -28.70
CA VAL A 15 -11.22 -37.08 -27.69
C VAL A 15 -10.90 -35.58 -27.82
N ALA A 16 -10.79 -35.05 -29.04
CA ALA A 16 -10.62 -33.62 -29.27
C ALA A 16 -11.87 -32.82 -28.86
N LEU A 17 -13.08 -33.37 -29.11
CA LEU A 17 -14.33 -32.75 -28.68
C LEU A 17 -14.51 -32.77 -27.16
N LEU A 18 -14.14 -33.87 -26.50
CA LEU A 18 -14.14 -33.98 -25.03
C LEU A 18 -13.12 -33.05 -24.37
N ASN A 19 -11.95 -32.81 -24.98
CA ASN A 19 -10.98 -31.82 -24.50
C ASN A 19 -11.42 -30.39 -24.79
N MET A 20 -12.32 -30.15 -25.76
CA MET A 20 -12.90 -28.80 -25.98
C MET A 20 -14.05 -28.45 -24.99
N THR A 21 -14.70 -29.46 -24.39
CA THR A 21 -15.74 -29.21 -23.35
C THR A 21 -15.17 -29.09 -21.94
N ALA A 22 -13.91 -29.42 -21.74
CA ALA A 22 -13.14 -29.14 -20.50
C ALA A 22 -12.36 -27.81 -20.57
N MET A 23 -12.71 -26.88 -21.44
CA MET A 23 -12.50 -25.49 -21.16
C MET A 23 -13.47 -25.12 -20.03
N VAL A 24 -13.04 -25.35 -18.79
CA VAL A 24 -13.51 -24.62 -17.63
C VAL A 24 -13.59 -23.19 -18.11
N SER A 25 -14.78 -22.61 -18.09
CA SER A 25 -14.96 -21.16 -18.18
C SER A 25 -14.05 -20.61 -17.07
N ALA A 26 -12.85 -20.18 -17.43
CA ALA A 26 -12.09 -19.34 -16.57
C ALA A 26 -12.99 -18.11 -16.43
N ASP A 27 -13.63 -17.94 -15.26
CA ASP A 27 -14.31 -16.71 -14.94
C ASP A 27 -13.33 -15.59 -15.33
N GLU A 28 -13.82 -14.63 -16.13
CA GLU A 28 -12.99 -13.47 -16.44
C GLU A 28 -12.50 -12.90 -15.10
N PRO A 29 -11.21 -12.59 -14.96
CA PRO A 29 -10.69 -12.10 -13.70
C PRO A 29 -11.52 -10.90 -13.27
N GLU A 30 -12.01 -10.93 -12.04
CA GLU A 30 -12.85 -9.89 -11.46
C GLU A 30 -12.22 -8.51 -11.69
N ASP A 31 -13.03 -7.51 -12.07
CA ASP A 31 -12.52 -6.17 -12.35
C ASP A 31 -11.83 -5.58 -11.10
N PRO A 32 -10.53 -5.21 -11.15
CA PRO A 32 -9.83 -4.64 -10.01
C PRO A 32 -10.30 -3.23 -9.62
N VAL A 33 -11.00 -2.53 -10.50
CA VAL A 33 -11.41 -1.12 -10.31
C VAL A 33 -12.26 -0.91 -9.05
N PRO A 34 -13.25 -1.74 -8.71
CA PRO A 34 -14.04 -1.57 -7.49
C PRO A 34 -13.21 -1.59 -6.20
N TYR A 35 -12.22 -2.46 -6.10
CA TYR A 35 -11.32 -2.52 -4.92
C TYR A 35 -10.49 -1.24 -4.78
N ILE A 36 -9.89 -0.79 -5.89
CA ILE A 36 -9.08 0.42 -5.96
C ILE A 36 -9.92 1.66 -5.60
N GLN A 37 -11.11 1.76 -6.17
CA GLN A 37 -12.06 2.82 -5.92
C GLN A 37 -12.44 2.90 -4.43
N GLN A 38 -12.72 1.76 -3.81
CA GLN A 38 -13.04 1.68 -2.39
C GLN A 38 -11.85 2.08 -1.53
N MET A 39 -10.63 1.57 -1.78
CA MET A 39 -9.41 1.95 -1.03
C MET A 39 -9.21 3.46 -1.03
N MET A 40 -9.25 4.11 -2.21
CA MET A 40 -9.13 5.57 -2.31
C MET A 40 -10.25 6.29 -1.56
N THR A 41 -11.48 5.76 -1.62
CA THR A 41 -12.64 6.36 -0.94
C THR A 41 -12.53 6.24 0.57
N TYR A 42 -12.15 5.08 1.10
CA TYR A 42 -11.92 4.88 2.52
C TYR A 42 -10.85 5.83 3.06
N TYR A 43 -9.70 5.91 2.38
CA TYR A 43 -8.62 6.79 2.83
C TYR A 43 -8.98 8.28 2.71
N ARG A 44 -9.67 8.69 1.64
CA ARG A 44 -10.19 10.06 1.47
C ARG A 44 -10.98 10.55 2.68
N TYR A 45 -11.84 9.71 3.23
CA TYR A 45 -12.77 10.09 4.29
C TYR A 45 -12.27 9.80 5.70
N HIS A 46 -11.38 8.84 5.88
CA HIS A 46 -11.01 8.33 7.19
C HIS A 46 -9.49 8.35 7.47
N GLY A 47 -8.65 8.55 6.45
CA GLY A 47 -7.19 8.48 6.59
C GLY A 47 -6.77 7.16 7.22
N SER A 48 -5.81 7.22 8.14
CA SER A 48 -5.26 6.07 8.87
C SER A 48 -6.29 5.24 9.65
N ALA A 49 -7.47 5.80 9.94
CA ALA A 49 -8.51 5.03 10.62
C ALA A 49 -9.12 3.93 9.73
N ALA A 50 -8.93 4.02 8.40
CA ALA A 50 -9.40 3.03 7.44
C ALA A 50 -8.40 1.88 7.18
N ALA A 51 -7.32 1.76 7.95
CA ALA A 51 -6.27 0.77 7.71
C ALA A 51 -6.81 -0.66 7.58
N THR A 52 -7.71 -1.08 8.48
CA THR A 52 -8.34 -2.41 8.42
C THR A 52 -9.14 -2.62 7.12
N ASP A 53 -9.95 -1.64 6.72
CA ASP A 53 -10.75 -1.73 5.49
C ASP A 53 -9.86 -1.82 4.24
N ILE A 54 -8.78 -1.03 4.22
CA ILE A 54 -7.81 -1.03 3.13
C ILE A 54 -7.05 -2.36 3.08
N ASP A 55 -6.61 -2.90 4.21
CA ASP A 55 -5.97 -4.22 4.29
C ASP A 55 -6.88 -5.34 3.77
N CYS A 56 -8.18 -5.30 4.09
CA CYS A 56 -9.16 -6.25 3.56
C CYS A 56 -9.28 -6.15 2.04
N LEU A 57 -9.38 -4.94 1.51
CA LEU A 57 -9.49 -4.70 0.07
C LEU A 57 -8.22 -5.12 -0.68
N LEU A 58 -7.04 -4.87 -0.11
CA LEU A 58 -5.77 -5.34 -0.66
C LEU A 58 -5.67 -6.86 -0.65
N TYR A 59 -6.12 -7.51 0.44
CA TYR A 59 -6.15 -8.97 0.51
C TYR A 59 -7.07 -9.54 -0.57
N GLN A 60 -8.31 -9.06 -0.68
CA GLN A 60 -9.27 -9.51 -1.68
C GLN A 60 -8.77 -9.26 -3.11
N LEU A 61 -8.18 -8.09 -3.38
CA LEU A 61 -7.55 -7.81 -4.67
C LEU A 61 -6.39 -8.76 -4.96
N SER A 62 -5.65 -9.21 -3.95
CA SER A 62 -4.51 -10.11 -4.12
C SER A 62 -4.91 -11.53 -4.53
N GLU A 63 -6.12 -11.95 -4.21
CA GLU A 63 -6.63 -13.28 -4.57
C GLU A 63 -6.84 -13.42 -6.09
N THR A 64 -7.17 -12.32 -6.78
CA THR A 64 -7.41 -12.31 -8.23
C THR A 64 -6.33 -11.57 -9.02
N HIS A 65 -5.72 -10.53 -8.43
CA HIS A 65 -4.75 -9.64 -9.08
C HIS A 65 -3.52 -9.36 -8.20
N PRO A 66 -2.66 -10.35 -7.90
CA PRO A 66 -1.58 -10.22 -6.91
C PRO A 66 -0.58 -9.09 -7.23
N TYR A 67 -0.22 -8.89 -8.49
CA TYR A 67 0.68 -7.80 -8.88
C TYR A 67 0.04 -6.41 -8.71
N LYS A 68 -1.25 -6.27 -9.05
CA LYS A 68 -1.97 -5.02 -8.80
C LYS A 68 -2.13 -4.74 -7.31
N ALA A 69 -2.40 -5.75 -6.50
CA ALA A 69 -2.47 -5.62 -5.05
C ALA A 69 -1.13 -5.13 -4.48
N GLN A 70 0.00 -5.63 -4.98
CA GLN A 70 1.33 -5.16 -4.59
C GLN A 70 1.56 -3.69 -4.97
N ASP A 71 1.21 -3.28 -6.20
CA ASP A 71 1.31 -1.89 -6.64
C ASP A 71 0.48 -0.97 -5.74
N TRP A 72 -0.77 -1.35 -5.46
CA TRP A 72 -1.68 -0.55 -4.64
C TRP A 72 -1.32 -0.56 -3.16
N ALA A 73 -0.78 -1.64 -2.63
CA ALA A 73 -0.21 -1.66 -1.28
C ALA A 73 0.90 -0.60 -1.17
N SER A 74 1.84 -0.56 -2.14
CA SER A 74 2.89 0.46 -2.18
C SER A 74 2.35 1.89 -2.25
N ILE A 75 1.29 2.13 -3.04
CA ILE A 75 0.68 3.45 -3.18
C ILE A 75 -0.04 3.85 -1.88
N MET A 76 -0.80 2.95 -1.27
CA MET A 76 -1.54 3.24 -0.03
C MET A 76 -0.61 3.45 1.16
N ASP A 77 0.44 2.62 1.31
CA ASP A 77 1.48 2.79 2.33
C ASP A 77 2.21 4.13 2.18
N TYR A 78 2.50 4.53 0.94
CA TYR A 78 3.14 5.81 0.67
C TYR A 78 2.20 6.98 0.93
N TRP A 79 0.90 6.84 0.66
CA TRP A 79 -0.11 7.86 0.98
C TRP A 79 -0.23 8.07 2.49
N GLU A 80 -0.23 6.97 3.25
CA GLU A 80 -0.16 7.00 4.72
C GLU A 80 1.13 7.71 5.19
N TYR A 81 2.29 7.32 4.63
CA TYR A 81 3.59 7.89 4.99
C TYR A 81 3.66 9.41 4.77
N VAL A 82 3.20 9.93 3.63
CA VAL A 82 3.31 11.37 3.32
C VAL A 82 2.44 12.24 4.22
N ASN A 83 1.37 11.69 4.79
CA ASN A 83 0.47 12.43 5.67
C ASN A 83 0.84 12.32 7.17
N ASN A 84 1.53 11.25 7.59
CA ASN A 84 1.74 10.98 9.00
C ASN A 84 3.21 10.95 9.44
N ASP A 85 4.12 10.49 8.58
CA ASP A 85 5.51 10.21 8.97
C ASP A 85 6.56 10.96 8.16
N MET A 86 6.19 11.54 7.02
CA MET A 86 7.13 12.23 6.13
C MET A 86 7.75 13.45 6.82
N THR A 87 9.08 13.46 6.91
CA THR A 87 9.81 14.64 7.36
C THR A 87 9.93 15.64 6.21
N LEU A 88 9.53 16.90 6.45
CA LEU A 88 9.74 18.00 5.51
C LEU A 88 11.09 18.66 5.79
N TYR A 89 11.94 18.77 4.76
CA TYR A 89 13.27 19.41 4.89
C TYR A 89 13.23 20.86 4.40
N PRO A 90 13.32 21.85 5.29
CA PRO A 90 13.19 23.26 4.90
C PRO A 90 14.43 23.76 4.16
N GLY A 91 14.23 24.39 3.00
CA GLY A 91 15.23 25.16 2.26
C GLY A 91 16.28 24.36 1.49
N VAL A 92 16.56 23.11 1.82
CA VAL A 92 17.55 22.28 1.14
C VAL A 92 17.29 20.79 1.37
N LEU A 93 17.66 19.93 0.40
CA LEU A 93 17.58 18.47 0.51
C LEU A 93 18.43 17.93 1.66
N PRO A 94 18.01 16.80 2.31
CA PRO A 94 18.79 16.14 3.35
C PRO A 94 20.12 15.57 2.82
N ASP A 95 20.99 15.11 3.71
CA ASP A 95 22.17 14.31 3.37
C ASP A 95 21.78 12.87 2.99
N GLY A 96 22.73 12.16 2.36
CA GLY A 96 22.60 10.72 2.09
C GLY A 96 21.97 10.35 0.74
N LEU A 97 21.62 11.34 -0.11
CA LEU A 97 21.16 11.05 -1.48
C LEU A 97 22.35 10.76 -2.41
N PRO A 98 22.10 10.10 -3.58
CA PRO A 98 23.14 9.86 -4.57
C PRO A 98 23.86 11.13 -5.01
N GLN A 99 25.20 11.09 -5.03
CA GLN A 99 26.06 12.23 -5.44
C GLN A 99 26.37 12.23 -6.94
N ASN A 100 25.65 11.47 -7.73
CA ASN A 100 25.81 11.30 -9.17
C ASN A 100 24.54 11.64 -9.94
N ASN A 101 24.55 11.43 -11.25
CA ASN A 101 23.44 11.73 -12.16
C ASN A 101 22.28 10.72 -12.12
N THR A 102 22.28 9.77 -11.16
CA THR A 102 21.11 8.92 -10.88
C THR A 102 20.05 9.66 -10.05
N LEU A 103 20.39 10.82 -9.48
CA LEU A 103 19.47 11.72 -8.77
C LEU A 103 18.91 12.78 -9.70
N CYS A 104 17.60 13.00 -9.66
CA CYS A 104 16.91 14.12 -10.27
C CYS A 104 16.14 14.94 -9.22
N ILE A 105 16.43 16.22 -9.15
CA ILE A 105 15.72 17.20 -8.33
C ILE A 105 14.55 17.73 -9.15
N VAL A 106 13.32 17.39 -8.76
CA VAL A 106 12.10 17.81 -9.46
C VAL A 106 11.56 19.08 -8.80
N VAL A 107 11.56 20.18 -9.53
CA VAL A 107 11.06 21.48 -9.08
C VAL A 107 9.65 21.70 -9.60
N MET A 108 8.68 21.72 -8.70
CA MET A 108 7.27 21.93 -9.07
C MET A 108 6.99 23.39 -9.40
N GLY A 109 6.33 23.63 -10.53
CA GLY A 109 5.89 24.93 -10.97
C GLY A 109 4.88 25.59 -10.02
N TYR A 110 4.69 26.88 -10.22
CA TYR A 110 3.65 27.69 -9.59
C TYR A 110 3.18 28.73 -10.61
N ALA A 111 1.87 28.97 -10.67
CA ALA A 111 1.25 29.83 -11.68
C ALA A 111 1.99 31.16 -11.85
N LEU A 112 2.33 31.49 -13.11
CA LEU A 112 2.93 32.77 -13.45
C LEU A 112 1.93 33.92 -13.26
N LYS A 113 2.44 35.15 -13.13
CA LYS A 113 1.61 36.34 -13.24
C LYS A 113 1.09 36.49 -14.68
N ALA A 114 0.12 37.37 -14.89
CA ALA A 114 -0.48 37.62 -16.19
C ALA A 114 0.55 37.93 -17.29
N ASP A 115 1.57 38.73 -16.97
CA ASP A 115 2.66 39.12 -17.85
C ASP A 115 3.70 38.03 -18.12
N GLY A 116 3.59 36.88 -17.44
CA GLY A 116 4.53 35.76 -17.51
C GLY A 116 5.68 35.83 -16.54
N SER A 117 5.75 36.85 -15.68
CA SER A 117 6.77 36.89 -14.63
C SER A 117 6.45 35.94 -13.48
N MET A 118 7.52 35.45 -12.81
CA MET A 118 7.38 34.52 -11.69
C MET A 118 6.79 35.20 -10.44
N GLN A 119 5.95 34.48 -9.72
CA GLN A 119 5.48 34.89 -8.40
C GLN A 119 6.54 34.59 -7.33
N LYS A 120 6.45 35.29 -6.18
CA LYS A 120 7.38 35.14 -5.06
C LYS A 120 7.50 33.68 -4.59
N GLU A 121 6.40 32.93 -4.59
CA GLU A 121 6.39 31.53 -4.18
C GLU A 121 7.20 30.65 -5.12
N LEU A 122 7.10 30.86 -6.45
CA LEU A 122 7.91 30.13 -7.41
C LEU A 122 9.40 30.43 -7.22
N ILE A 123 9.76 31.70 -6.99
CA ILE A 123 11.15 32.10 -6.70
C ILE A 123 11.67 31.40 -5.43
N GLY A 124 10.87 31.30 -4.37
CA GLY A 124 11.25 30.61 -3.13
C GLY A 124 11.47 29.10 -3.33
N ARG A 125 10.65 28.44 -4.19
CA ARG A 125 10.90 27.05 -4.60
C ARG A 125 12.23 26.91 -5.36
N LEU A 126 12.54 27.87 -6.25
CA LEU A 126 13.80 27.89 -7.01
C LEU A 126 15.01 28.14 -6.11
N GLU A 127 14.92 28.98 -5.10
CA GLU A 127 15.99 29.20 -4.12
C GLU A 127 16.29 27.90 -3.35
N THR A 128 15.24 27.16 -2.94
CA THR A 128 15.35 25.82 -2.34
C THR A 128 16.00 24.80 -3.28
N ALA A 129 15.59 24.82 -4.56
CA ALA A 129 16.17 23.98 -5.60
C ALA A 129 17.64 24.32 -5.86
N LEU A 130 17.99 25.60 -5.95
CA LEU A 130 19.36 26.07 -6.13
C LEU A 130 20.29 25.64 -4.97
N ALA A 131 19.84 25.78 -3.73
CA ALA A 131 20.59 25.32 -2.57
C ALA A 131 20.82 23.79 -2.64
N SER A 132 19.79 23.04 -3.01
CA SER A 132 19.83 21.59 -3.21
C SER A 132 20.75 21.18 -4.37
N ALA A 133 20.69 21.89 -5.49
CA ALA A 133 21.54 21.65 -6.68
C ALA A 133 23.02 21.93 -6.42
N LYS A 134 23.35 22.89 -5.54
CA LYS A 134 24.73 23.14 -5.09
C LYS A 134 25.23 22.02 -4.17
N LYS A 135 24.36 21.44 -3.34
CA LYS A 135 24.68 20.30 -2.47
C LYS A 135 24.86 19.00 -3.26
N TYR A 136 24.13 18.86 -4.37
CA TYR A 136 24.15 17.70 -5.27
C TYR A 136 24.57 18.14 -6.70
N PRO A 137 25.84 18.46 -6.93
CA PRO A 137 26.29 19.13 -8.14
C PRO A 137 26.18 18.28 -9.43
N ASN A 138 26.05 16.97 -9.29
CA ASN A 138 25.89 16.04 -10.41
C ASN A 138 24.43 15.59 -10.65
N ALA A 139 23.47 16.04 -9.83
CA ALA A 139 22.05 15.71 -10.02
C ALA A 139 21.48 16.49 -11.22
N TYR A 140 20.53 15.87 -11.94
CA TYR A 140 19.65 16.61 -12.85
C TYR A 140 18.65 17.46 -12.08
N ILE A 141 18.10 18.47 -12.76
CA ILE A 141 17.05 19.35 -12.24
C ILE A 141 15.91 19.38 -13.24
N ALA A 142 14.81 18.73 -12.94
CA ALA A 142 13.61 18.77 -13.77
C ALA A 142 12.70 19.92 -13.32
N CYS A 143 12.58 20.93 -14.17
CA CYS A 143 11.60 22.01 -14.01
C CYS A 143 10.29 21.57 -14.68
N THR A 144 9.18 21.47 -13.92
CA THR A 144 7.91 21.00 -14.46
C THR A 144 6.79 22.01 -14.25
N GLY A 145 6.06 22.34 -15.32
CA GLY A 145 4.93 23.27 -15.34
C GLY A 145 4.82 24.04 -16.66
N GLY A 146 3.60 24.10 -17.17
CA GLY A 146 3.27 24.68 -18.48
C GLY A 146 2.96 26.17 -18.47
N GLY A 147 2.21 26.61 -19.47
CA GLY A 147 1.86 28.01 -19.70
C GLY A 147 0.63 28.45 -18.92
N THR A 148 0.83 29.11 -17.78
CA THR A 148 -0.25 29.64 -16.92
C THR A 148 -0.46 31.16 -17.03
N ALA A 149 0.42 31.89 -17.71
CA ALA A 149 0.28 33.33 -17.92
C ALA A 149 -0.91 33.66 -18.83
N SER A 150 -1.80 34.53 -18.39
CA SER A 150 -3.01 34.88 -19.16
C SER A 150 -2.73 35.78 -20.37
N GLU A 151 -1.77 36.70 -20.25
CA GLU A 151 -1.41 37.69 -21.27
C GLU A 151 -0.20 37.27 -22.10
N ASN A 152 0.61 36.30 -21.64
CA ASN A 152 1.81 35.85 -22.33
C ASN A 152 1.84 34.31 -22.42
N LYS A 153 1.13 33.76 -23.37
CA LYS A 153 0.99 32.32 -23.59
C LYS A 153 2.26 31.60 -24.04
N SER A 154 3.28 32.34 -24.48
CA SER A 154 4.58 31.75 -24.90
C SER A 154 5.48 31.42 -23.70
N ARG A 155 5.19 31.98 -22.53
CA ARG A 155 5.94 31.70 -21.28
C ARG A 155 5.35 30.51 -20.54
N THR A 156 6.23 29.63 -20.07
CA THR A 156 5.88 28.48 -19.27
C THR A 156 6.59 28.54 -17.93
N GLU A 157 5.98 27.95 -16.90
CA GLU A 157 6.60 27.89 -15.57
C GLU A 157 7.98 27.24 -15.63
N ALA A 158 8.09 26.07 -16.30
CA ALA A 158 9.34 25.35 -16.48
C ALA A 158 10.39 26.15 -17.24
N GLY A 159 10.00 26.86 -18.30
CA GLY A 159 10.92 27.71 -19.06
C GLY A 159 11.48 28.87 -18.25
N GLU A 160 10.63 29.55 -17.46
CA GLU A 160 11.08 30.65 -16.59
C GLU A 160 11.95 30.12 -15.43
N MET A 161 11.63 28.96 -14.87
CA MET A 161 12.47 28.29 -13.86
C MET A 161 13.84 27.93 -14.40
N ALA A 162 13.90 27.32 -15.57
CA ALA A 162 15.16 26.93 -16.23
C ALA A 162 16.04 28.15 -16.48
N LYS A 163 15.47 29.21 -17.05
CA LYS A 163 16.17 30.47 -17.31
C LYS A 163 16.75 31.04 -16.01
N TRP A 164 15.97 31.11 -14.94
CA TRP A 164 16.43 31.63 -13.65
C TRP A 164 17.57 30.79 -13.07
N LEU A 165 17.50 29.45 -13.16
CA LEU A 165 18.55 28.56 -12.66
C LEU A 165 19.85 28.73 -13.46
N MET A 166 19.78 28.87 -14.79
CA MET A 166 20.95 29.15 -15.62
C MET A 166 21.60 30.52 -15.28
N GLU A 167 20.80 31.55 -15.04
CA GLU A 167 21.27 32.87 -14.57
C GLU A 167 21.95 32.79 -13.18
N LYS A 168 21.64 31.76 -12.37
CA LYS A 168 22.28 31.45 -11.08
C LYS A 168 23.48 30.50 -11.20
N GLY A 169 23.91 30.15 -12.42
CA GLY A 169 25.11 29.38 -12.70
C GLY A 169 24.89 27.86 -12.72
N ILE A 170 23.65 27.38 -12.83
CA ILE A 170 23.38 25.99 -13.13
C ILE A 170 23.61 25.76 -14.63
N SER A 171 24.37 24.71 -14.94
CA SER A 171 24.66 24.35 -16.35
C SER A 171 23.40 23.79 -17.04
N GLU A 172 23.21 24.18 -18.32
CA GLU A 172 22.04 23.82 -19.12
C GLU A 172 21.88 22.30 -19.27
N ASP A 173 22.97 21.56 -19.39
CA ASP A 173 22.99 20.10 -19.52
C ASP A 173 22.45 19.33 -18.32
N ARG A 174 22.32 20.01 -17.17
CA ARG A 174 21.69 19.48 -15.97
C ARG A 174 20.19 19.78 -15.91
N ILE A 175 19.65 20.63 -16.75
CA ILE A 175 18.27 21.11 -16.66
C ILE A 175 17.38 20.36 -17.63
N ILE A 176 16.34 19.73 -17.10
CA ILE A 176 15.27 19.06 -17.85
C ILE A 176 14.04 19.97 -17.81
N ILE A 177 13.47 20.29 -18.97
CA ILE A 177 12.31 21.19 -19.09
C ILE A 177 11.08 20.38 -19.48
N GLU A 178 10.11 20.27 -18.56
CA GLU A 178 8.78 19.75 -18.82
C GLU A 178 7.79 20.92 -18.80
N ASN A 179 7.36 21.40 -19.95
CA ASN A 179 6.60 22.63 -20.11
C ASN A 179 5.17 22.45 -20.66
N GLN A 180 4.64 21.21 -20.60
CA GLN A 180 3.30 20.90 -21.12
C GLN A 180 2.23 20.79 -20.02
N SER A 181 2.65 20.62 -18.78
CA SER A 181 1.75 20.29 -17.66
C SER A 181 0.99 21.50 -17.14
N LEU A 182 -0.33 21.32 -16.93
CA LEU A 182 -1.22 22.35 -16.36
C LEU A 182 -1.79 21.94 -14.99
N SER A 183 -1.33 20.80 -14.45
CA SER A 183 -1.78 20.28 -13.15
C SER A 183 -0.67 19.45 -12.51
N THR A 184 -0.78 19.21 -11.18
CA THR A 184 0.18 18.35 -10.46
C THR A 184 0.16 16.92 -10.99
N VAL A 185 -1.00 16.43 -11.44
CA VAL A 185 -1.13 15.12 -12.09
C VAL A 185 -0.31 15.04 -13.36
N SER A 186 -0.50 16.01 -14.27
CA SER A 186 0.26 16.05 -15.52
C SER A 186 1.75 16.29 -15.28
N ASN A 187 2.14 17.05 -14.25
CA ASN A 187 3.55 17.19 -13.86
C ASN A 187 4.19 15.83 -13.58
N ALA A 188 3.53 14.99 -12.76
CA ALA A 188 4.04 13.66 -12.44
C ALA A 188 4.10 12.75 -13.69
N ILE A 189 3.04 12.71 -14.49
CA ILE A 189 2.95 11.88 -15.70
C ILE A 189 4.07 12.26 -16.69
N ASN A 190 4.14 13.55 -17.05
CA ASN A 190 5.03 14.01 -18.10
C ASN A 190 6.50 13.97 -17.68
N THR A 191 6.81 14.35 -16.43
CA THR A 191 8.19 14.28 -15.92
C THR A 191 8.67 12.83 -15.85
N CYS A 192 7.88 11.90 -15.29
CA CYS A 192 8.25 10.48 -15.24
C CYS A 192 8.43 9.90 -16.66
N LYS A 193 7.59 10.32 -17.63
CA LYS A 193 7.71 9.90 -19.04
C LYS A 193 9.01 10.38 -19.66
N ILE A 194 9.40 11.64 -19.46
CA ILE A 194 10.68 12.18 -19.96
C ILE A 194 11.84 11.42 -19.34
N LEU A 195 11.81 11.22 -18.00
CA LEU A 195 12.88 10.51 -17.30
C LEU A 195 13.03 9.07 -17.78
N ALA A 196 11.93 8.35 -17.96
CA ALA A 196 11.96 6.97 -18.44
C ALA A 196 12.51 6.83 -19.86
N ASN A 197 12.22 7.78 -20.75
CA ASN A 197 12.62 7.72 -22.15
C ASN A 197 14.02 8.26 -22.40
N ASP A 198 14.33 9.44 -21.83
CA ASP A 198 15.51 10.21 -22.20
C ASP A 198 16.62 10.13 -21.13
N TYR A 199 16.25 9.76 -19.88
CA TYR A 199 17.17 9.67 -18.74
C TYR A 199 17.01 8.37 -17.97
N PRO A 200 17.06 7.17 -18.60
CA PRO A 200 16.73 5.88 -17.99
C PRO A 200 17.69 5.46 -16.85
N HIS A 201 18.82 6.15 -16.69
CA HIS A 201 19.76 5.97 -15.60
C HIS A 201 19.37 6.73 -14.32
N VAL A 202 18.41 7.65 -14.39
CA VAL A 202 17.84 8.29 -13.19
C VAL A 202 16.98 7.28 -12.46
N THR A 203 17.24 7.12 -11.16
CA THR A 203 16.52 6.18 -10.28
C THR A 203 15.94 6.84 -9.06
N HIS A 204 16.44 8.02 -8.67
CA HIS A 204 16.03 8.71 -7.46
C HIS A 204 15.47 10.09 -7.77
N LEU A 205 14.29 10.39 -7.24
CA LEU A 205 13.65 11.69 -7.32
C LEU A 205 13.72 12.40 -5.97
N ALA A 206 13.99 13.70 -6.00
CA ALA A 206 13.88 14.57 -4.84
C ALA A 206 12.93 15.71 -5.18
N ILE A 207 11.78 15.78 -4.52
CA ILE A 207 10.72 16.74 -4.85
C ILE A 207 10.94 18.06 -4.12
N VAL A 208 10.97 19.17 -4.88
CA VAL A 208 11.10 20.54 -4.34
C VAL A 208 9.85 21.32 -4.68
N THR A 209 9.14 21.77 -3.64
CA THR A 209 7.94 22.62 -3.77
C THR A 209 7.65 23.34 -2.44
N SER A 210 6.51 24.00 -2.32
CA SER A 210 6.04 24.59 -1.06
C SER A 210 5.65 23.49 -0.05
N ASP A 211 5.86 23.75 1.23
CA ASP A 211 5.63 22.79 2.33
C ASP A 211 4.24 22.16 2.30
N TYR A 212 3.17 22.95 2.13
CA TYR A 212 1.79 22.47 2.06
C TYR A 212 1.53 21.53 0.88
N HIS A 213 2.30 21.67 -0.21
CA HIS A 213 2.11 20.95 -1.46
C HIS A 213 2.95 19.65 -1.56
N LEU A 214 3.92 19.45 -0.67
CA LEU A 214 4.81 18.28 -0.69
C LEU A 214 4.09 16.94 -0.57
N PRO A 215 3.13 16.74 0.38
CA PRO A 215 2.47 15.45 0.52
C PRO A 215 1.81 14.98 -0.78
N ARG A 216 1.05 15.87 -1.43
CA ARG A 216 0.38 15.56 -2.71
C ARG A 216 1.38 15.33 -3.85
N SER A 217 2.40 16.17 -3.96
CA SER A 217 3.40 16.03 -5.02
C SER A 217 4.17 14.71 -4.88
N CYS A 218 4.66 14.38 -3.68
CA CYS A 218 5.38 13.13 -3.43
C CYS A 218 4.48 11.92 -3.70
N LEU A 219 3.23 11.93 -3.25
CA LEU A 219 2.26 10.86 -3.52
C LEU A 219 2.08 10.62 -5.02
N LEU A 220 1.83 11.67 -5.80
CA LEU A 220 1.55 11.53 -7.23
C LEU A 220 2.78 11.06 -8.02
N PHE A 221 3.99 11.53 -7.69
CA PHE A 221 5.22 11.04 -8.31
C PHE A 221 5.50 9.59 -7.93
N HIS A 222 5.27 9.19 -6.67
CA HIS A 222 5.39 7.79 -6.25
C HIS A 222 4.39 6.89 -6.97
N ALA A 223 3.10 7.25 -6.96
CA ALA A 223 2.05 6.48 -7.63
C ALA A 223 2.32 6.34 -9.13
N GLN A 224 2.72 7.44 -9.81
CA GLN A 224 3.08 7.39 -11.23
C GLN A 224 4.29 6.48 -11.48
N ALA A 225 5.31 6.53 -10.64
CA ALA A 225 6.49 5.68 -10.75
C ALA A 225 6.13 4.19 -10.62
N VAL A 226 5.33 3.82 -9.61
CA VAL A 226 4.86 2.43 -9.41
C VAL A 226 4.05 1.97 -10.61
N LEU A 227 3.05 2.75 -11.05
CA LEU A 227 2.14 2.37 -12.14
C LEU A 227 2.83 2.32 -13.52
N THR A 228 3.95 3.01 -13.71
CA THR A 228 4.74 2.91 -14.94
C THR A 228 5.75 1.78 -14.88
N ALA A 229 6.34 1.50 -13.71
CA ALA A 229 7.23 0.36 -13.52
C ALA A 229 6.51 -0.97 -13.75
N SER A 230 5.26 -1.11 -13.31
CA SER A 230 4.43 -2.31 -13.58
C SER A 230 4.13 -2.51 -15.07
N LYS A 231 4.35 -1.48 -15.91
CA LYS A 231 4.26 -1.54 -17.38
C LYS A 231 5.62 -1.67 -18.06
N GLY A 232 6.70 -1.93 -17.30
CA GLY A 232 8.03 -2.18 -17.81
C GLY A 232 8.96 -0.95 -17.88
N ALA A 233 8.54 0.22 -17.38
CA ALA A 233 9.44 1.36 -17.25
C ALA A 233 10.45 1.17 -16.10
N PRO A 234 11.61 1.86 -16.11
CA PRO A 234 12.51 1.88 -14.97
C PRO A 234 11.80 2.39 -13.70
N LEU A 235 12.02 1.72 -12.56
CA LEU A 235 11.45 2.15 -11.29
C LEU A 235 12.16 3.41 -10.78
N LEU A 236 11.36 4.45 -10.51
CA LEU A 236 11.80 5.70 -9.91
C LEU A 236 11.40 5.74 -8.43
N TYR A 237 12.31 6.10 -7.55
CA TYR A 237 12.06 6.23 -6.12
C TYR A 237 11.96 7.70 -5.72
N VAL A 238 10.88 8.11 -5.09
CA VAL A 238 10.81 9.42 -4.41
C VAL A 238 11.59 9.31 -3.10
N ALA A 239 12.88 9.65 -3.16
CA ALA A 239 13.85 9.41 -2.10
C ALA A 239 13.87 10.51 -1.04
N ALA A 240 13.51 11.75 -1.41
CA ALA A 240 13.54 12.89 -0.51
C ALA A 240 12.64 14.04 -0.99
N ASN A 241 12.54 15.05 -0.13
CA ASN A 241 11.88 16.31 -0.45
C ASN A 241 12.67 17.51 0.10
N ALA A 242 12.40 18.72 -0.43
CA ALA A 242 12.79 19.96 0.20
C ALA A 242 11.68 21.00 0.04
N ALA A 243 11.39 21.69 1.15
CA ALA A 243 10.28 22.61 1.30
C ALA A 243 10.70 24.08 1.19
N TYR A 244 10.06 24.83 0.29
CA TYR A 244 9.91 26.26 0.51
C TYR A 244 8.83 26.47 1.57
N LYS A 245 9.20 27.06 2.70
CA LYS A 245 8.28 27.26 3.84
C LYS A 245 7.29 28.39 3.55
N THR A 246 6.01 28.11 3.72
CA THR A 246 4.92 29.07 3.59
C THR A 246 4.12 29.17 4.89
N ALA A 247 3.14 30.09 4.93
CA ALA A 247 2.19 30.19 6.04
C ALA A 247 0.90 29.37 5.82
N ARG A 248 0.84 28.57 4.72
CA ARG A 248 -0.35 27.80 4.37
C ARG A 248 -0.38 26.48 5.15
N SER A 249 -1.59 26.04 5.49
CA SER A 249 -1.83 24.69 6.02
C SER A 249 -1.66 23.64 4.94
N SER A 250 -1.34 22.40 5.35
CA SER A 250 -1.26 21.26 4.45
C SER A 250 -2.58 21.03 3.70
N GLU A 251 -2.48 20.55 2.47
CA GLU A 251 -3.63 20.14 1.67
C GLU A 251 -4.35 18.94 2.31
N ASN A 252 -5.67 18.90 2.18
CA ASN A 252 -6.48 17.83 2.76
C ASN A 252 -6.44 16.55 1.91
N LEU A 253 -6.87 15.43 2.50
CA LEU A 253 -6.92 14.13 1.85
C LEU A 253 -7.85 14.11 0.62
N GLU A 254 -8.86 14.95 0.60
CA GLU A 254 -9.81 15.04 -0.51
C GLU A 254 -9.12 15.47 -1.82
N ILE A 255 -8.30 16.53 -1.78
CA ILE A 255 -7.54 16.99 -2.95
C ILE A 255 -6.52 15.92 -3.39
N GLN A 256 -5.90 15.22 -2.45
CA GLN A 256 -4.96 14.15 -2.76
C GLN A 256 -5.69 12.98 -3.45
N ALA A 257 -6.84 12.55 -2.92
CA ALA A 257 -7.67 11.51 -3.50
C ALA A 257 -8.17 11.86 -4.90
N ASP A 258 -8.66 13.09 -5.10
CA ASP A 258 -9.14 13.56 -6.40
C ASP A 258 -8.02 13.55 -7.44
N ASN A 259 -6.80 13.95 -7.07
CA ASN A 259 -5.67 13.91 -7.98
C ASN A 259 -5.18 12.48 -8.25
N LEU A 260 -5.20 11.58 -7.24
CA LEU A 260 -4.87 10.18 -7.44
C LEU A 260 -5.91 9.50 -8.37
N SER A 261 -7.20 9.82 -8.21
CA SER A 261 -8.27 9.40 -9.11
C SER A 261 -8.02 9.85 -10.55
N GLN A 262 -7.62 11.12 -10.76
CA GLN A 262 -7.27 11.63 -12.09
C GLN A 262 -6.04 10.93 -12.67
N LEU A 263 -5.02 10.66 -11.86
CA LEU A 263 -3.79 9.98 -12.28
C LEU A 263 -4.07 8.56 -12.75
N THR A 264 -4.90 7.84 -12.02
CA THR A 264 -5.18 6.41 -12.23
C THR A 264 -6.33 6.16 -13.23
N GLY A 265 -7.17 7.17 -13.46
CA GLY A 265 -8.41 7.05 -14.24
C GLY A 265 -9.53 6.32 -13.48
N VAL A 266 -9.35 6.02 -12.20
CA VAL A 266 -10.37 5.35 -11.37
C VAL A 266 -11.27 6.41 -10.71
N PRO A 267 -12.55 6.50 -11.07
CA PRO A 267 -13.44 7.54 -10.57
C PRO A 267 -13.84 7.31 -9.12
N ILE A 268 -13.81 8.36 -8.29
CA ILE A 268 -14.27 8.32 -6.88
C ILE A 268 -15.37 9.35 -6.59
N TYR A 269 -15.82 10.10 -7.59
CA TYR A 269 -16.84 11.12 -7.41
C TYR A 269 -18.22 10.50 -7.20
N GLY A 270 -19.02 11.12 -6.32
CA GLY A 270 -20.36 10.68 -6.04
C GLY A 270 -20.48 9.46 -5.14
N ILE A 271 -19.35 8.90 -4.68
CA ILE A 271 -19.37 7.80 -3.73
C ILE A 271 -19.58 8.36 -2.33
N PRO A 272 -20.61 7.89 -1.59
CA PRO A 272 -20.87 8.36 -0.25
C PRO A 272 -19.75 7.92 0.70
N LYS A 273 -19.60 8.65 1.81
CA LYS A 273 -18.66 8.29 2.87
C LYS A 273 -18.96 6.88 3.38
N PRO A 274 -18.03 5.92 3.26
CA PRO A 274 -18.21 4.57 3.76
C PRO A 274 -18.20 4.58 5.30
N LYS A 275 -18.81 3.57 5.92
CA LYS A 275 -18.63 3.30 7.34
C LYS A 275 -17.40 2.44 7.53
N LEU A 276 -16.62 2.71 8.58
CA LEU A 276 -15.53 1.82 8.98
C LEU A 276 -16.12 0.48 9.43
N SER A 277 -15.50 -0.59 8.97
CA SER A 277 -15.91 -1.95 9.26
C SER A 277 -15.58 -2.35 10.70
N LYS A 278 -16.37 -3.27 11.23
CA LYS A 278 -16.15 -3.88 12.55
C LYS A 278 -15.99 -5.38 12.38
N LEU A 279 -15.06 -5.95 13.14
CA LEU A 279 -14.87 -7.38 13.21
C LEU A 279 -16.18 -8.05 13.66
N ASP A 280 -16.67 -9.01 12.90
CA ASP A 280 -17.91 -9.74 13.11
C ASP A 280 -17.64 -11.17 13.60
N ARG A 281 -16.85 -11.93 12.84
CA ARG A 281 -16.53 -13.33 13.13
C ARG A 281 -15.21 -13.75 12.52
N ILE A 282 -14.72 -14.92 12.90
CA ILE A 282 -13.68 -15.64 12.17
C ILE A 282 -14.23 -16.92 11.56
N GLU A 283 -13.63 -17.31 10.45
CA GLU A 283 -13.84 -18.58 9.77
C GLU A 283 -12.51 -19.33 9.77
N VAL A 284 -12.52 -20.56 10.27
CA VAL A 284 -11.33 -21.42 10.36
C VAL A 284 -11.52 -22.61 9.44
N SER A 285 -10.56 -22.89 8.59
CA SER A 285 -10.57 -24.01 7.68
C SER A 285 -9.18 -24.66 7.60
N GLY A 286 -9.11 -25.92 7.21
CA GLY A 286 -7.84 -26.66 7.03
C GLY A 286 -7.92 -28.09 7.54
N GLU A 287 -6.75 -28.64 7.85
CA GLU A 287 -6.63 -30.04 8.28
C GLU A 287 -7.12 -30.22 9.72
N THR A 288 -8.07 -31.14 9.92
CA THR A 288 -8.59 -31.50 11.24
C THR A 288 -8.05 -32.87 11.73
N GLN A 289 -7.28 -33.57 10.89
CA GLN A 289 -6.57 -34.82 11.25
C GLN A 289 -5.07 -34.57 11.15
N CYS A 290 -4.35 -34.73 12.24
CA CYS A 290 -2.92 -34.44 12.34
C CYS A 290 -2.18 -35.59 13.02
N VAL A 291 -0.94 -35.83 12.62
CA VAL A 291 -0.07 -36.79 13.30
C VAL A 291 0.44 -36.18 14.60
N THR A 292 0.51 -36.98 15.69
CA THR A 292 1.08 -36.52 16.96
C THR A 292 2.47 -35.93 16.77
N GLY A 293 2.71 -34.76 17.40
CA GLY A 293 3.94 -33.97 17.23
C GLY A 293 3.94 -32.99 16.08
N THR A 294 2.86 -32.91 15.27
CA THR A 294 2.71 -31.92 14.18
C THR A 294 1.59 -30.90 14.49
N GLU A 295 1.75 -29.69 13.99
CA GLU A 295 0.73 -28.64 14.10
C GLU A 295 -0.23 -28.68 12.90
N PRO A 296 -1.56 -28.51 13.11
CA PRO A 296 -2.54 -28.45 12.02
C PRO A 296 -2.27 -27.26 11.10
N GLN A 297 -2.39 -27.47 9.79
CA GLN A 297 -2.29 -26.41 8.81
C GLN A 297 -3.69 -25.76 8.65
N LEU A 298 -3.90 -24.68 9.38
CA LEU A 298 -5.18 -23.96 9.37
C LEU A 298 -5.05 -22.61 8.67
N LYS A 299 -6.15 -22.18 8.05
CA LYS A 299 -6.37 -20.84 7.53
C LYS A 299 -7.47 -20.18 8.35
N VAL A 300 -7.23 -18.95 8.81
CA VAL A 300 -8.16 -18.14 9.60
C VAL A 300 -8.51 -16.87 8.83
N ILE A 301 -9.77 -16.73 8.47
CA ILE A 301 -10.31 -15.55 7.79
C ILE A 301 -11.14 -14.74 8.75
N ALA A 302 -10.79 -13.47 8.96
CA ALA A 302 -11.62 -12.52 9.68
C ALA A 302 -12.65 -11.93 8.73
N HIS A 303 -13.92 -11.92 9.15
CA HIS A 303 -15.04 -11.30 8.42
C HIS A 303 -15.54 -10.08 9.18
N TYR A 304 -15.95 -9.06 8.43
CA TYR A 304 -16.40 -7.78 8.96
C TYR A 304 -17.87 -7.50 8.62
N ASP A 305 -18.52 -6.65 9.37
CA ASP A 305 -19.94 -6.29 9.22
C ASP A 305 -20.26 -5.58 7.87
N SER A 306 -19.23 -5.12 7.16
CA SER A 306 -19.34 -4.56 5.81
C SER A 306 -19.34 -5.62 4.70
N GLY A 307 -19.06 -6.89 5.00
CA GLY A 307 -18.81 -7.96 4.04
C GLY A 307 -17.35 -8.08 3.60
N LEU A 308 -16.46 -7.18 4.05
CA LEU A 308 -15.03 -7.31 3.83
C LEU A 308 -14.46 -8.48 4.65
N TYR A 309 -13.36 -9.05 4.17
CA TYR A 309 -12.65 -10.14 4.85
C TYR A 309 -11.15 -10.11 4.53
N ARG A 310 -10.34 -10.72 5.43
CA ARG A 310 -8.89 -10.89 5.22
C ARG A 310 -8.33 -12.07 5.98
N ASP A 311 -7.19 -12.57 5.53
CA ASP A 311 -6.43 -13.61 6.22
C ASP A 311 -5.76 -13.05 7.47
N VAL A 312 -6.06 -13.66 8.62
CA VAL A 312 -5.50 -13.33 9.93
C VAL A 312 -4.80 -14.53 10.58
N THR A 313 -4.51 -15.56 9.81
CA THR A 313 -3.91 -16.83 10.31
C THR A 313 -2.67 -16.58 11.17
N ARG A 314 -1.80 -15.65 10.76
CA ARG A 314 -0.56 -15.33 11.49
C ARG A 314 -0.78 -14.48 12.75
N SER A 315 -1.95 -13.87 12.88
CA SER A 315 -2.31 -12.98 14.00
C SER A 315 -3.28 -13.63 14.96
N ALA A 316 -3.84 -14.80 14.61
CA ALA A 316 -4.69 -15.58 15.46
C ALA A 316 -3.87 -16.28 16.56
N ILE A 317 -4.52 -16.51 17.70
CA ILE A 317 -3.95 -17.23 18.84
C ILE A 317 -4.61 -18.62 18.90
N TYR A 318 -3.77 -19.64 19.03
CA TYR A 318 -4.17 -21.05 19.06
C TYR A 318 -3.91 -21.61 20.44
N ALA A 319 -4.93 -22.26 21.06
CA ALA A 319 -4.85 -22.77 22.41
C ALA A 319 -5.74 -24.01 22.60
N GLY A 320 -5.46 -24.80 23.66
CA GLY A 320 -6.32 -25.91 24.07
C GLY A 320 -5.97 -27.28 23.49
N ILE A 321 -4.85 -27.40 22.75
CA ILE A 321 -4.41 -28.68 22.18
C ILE A 321 -3.06 -29.12 22.75
N ASP A 322 -2.92 -30.43 23.00
CA ASP A 322 -1.64 -31.09 23.29
C ASP A 322 -1.20 -31.93 22.07
N PHE A 323 -0.24 -31.41 21.31
CA PHE A 323 0.25 -32.06 20.09
C PHE A 323 0.88 -33.43 20.33
N ALA A 324 1.28 -33.77 21.59
CA ALA A 324 1.87 -35.05 21.92
C ALA A 324 0.86 -36.13 22.28
N ALA A 325 -0.38 -35.74 22.60
CA ALA A 325 -1.45 -36.65 23.00
C ALA A 325 -2.29 -37.09 21.80
N ALA A 326 -2.42 -38.40 21.56
CA ALA A 326 -3.30 -38.93 20.53
C ALA A 326 -4.77 -38.88 20.94
N GLY A 327 -5.68 -38.83 19.96
CA GLY A 327 -7.13 -38.83 20.11
C GLY A 327 -7.77 -37.46 19.80
N PRO A 328 -9.10 -37.39 19.97
CA PRO A 328 -9.87 -36.18 19.71
C PRO A 328 -9.57 -35.09 20.74
N GLN A 329 -9.32 -33.87 20.24
CA GLN A 329 -9.04 -32.68 21.03
C GLN A 329 -9.79 -31.47 20.45
N GLU A 330 -9.91 -30.41 21.23
CA GLU A 330 -10.52 -29.14 20.80
C GLU A 330 -9.46 -28.03 20.75
N LEU A 331 -9.24 -27.48 19.57
CA LEU A 331 -8.38 -26.32 19.38
C LEU A 331 -9.21 -25.04 19.40
N THR A 332 -8.94 -24.14 20.33
CA THR A 332 -9.54 -22.81 20.36
C THR A 332 -8.69 -21.84 19.55
N VAL A 333 -9.27 -21.26 18.50
CA VAL A 333 -8.68 -20.21 17.67
C VAL A 333 -9.31 -18.89 18.04
N THR A 334 -8.50 -17.90 18.44
CA THR A 334 -8.95 -16.57 18.86
C THR A 334 -8.28 -15.48 18.05
N TYR A 335 -9.05 -14.50 17.61
CA TYR A 335 -8.55 -13.30 16.97
C TYR A 335 -9.10 -12.05 17.65
N THR A 336 -8.24 -11.05 17.89
CA THR A 336 -8.59 -9.79 18.56
C THR A 336 -8.18 -8.60 17.71
N GLU A 337 -9.12 -7.71 17.45
CA GLU A 337 -8.89 -6.43 16.79
C GLU A 337 -9.45 -5.28 17.64
N GLY A 338 -8.57 -4.38 18.07
CA GLY A 338 -8.95 -3.31 19.00
C GLY A 338 -9.48 -3.81 20.33
N ARG A 339 -10.80 -3.73 20.52
CA ARG A 339 -11.50 -4.23 21.72
C ARG A 339 -12.42 -5.40 21.44
N VAL A 340 -12.50 -5.83 20.20
CA VAL A 340 -13.36 -6.94 19.79
C VAL A 340 -12.55 -8.20 19.70
N THR A 341 -13.02 -9.26 20.36
CA THR A 341 -12.43 -10.59 20.33
C THR A 341 -13.48 -11.56 19.79
N VAL A 342 -13.07 -12.41 18.86
CA VAL A 342 -13.87 -13.50 18.31
C VAL A 342 -13.11 -14.81 18.48
N ALA A 343 -13.82 -15.92 18.68
CA ALA A 343 -13.20 -17.23 18.87
C ALA A 343 -14.00 -18.31 18.15
N ALA A 344 -13.29 -19.31 17.64
CA ALA A 344 -13.85 -20.54 17.07
C ALA A 344 -13.21 -21.75 17.75
N VAL A 345 -13.98 -22.81 17.92
CA VAL A 345 -13.48 -24.11 18.41
C VAL A 345 -13.46 -25.09 17.24
N VAL A 346 -12.29 -25.68 17.00
CA VAL A 346 -12.03 -26.62 15.90
C VAL A 346 -11.73 -27.99 16.49
N PRO A 347 -12.52 -29.03 16.18
CA PRO A 347 -12.18 -30.40 16.59
C PRO A 347 -10.99 -30.88 15.78
N ILE A 348 -9.96 -31.37 16.46
CA ILE A 348 -8.74 -31.94 15.85
C ILE A 348 -8.58 -33.39 16.31
N GLU A 349 -8.38 -34.30 15.38
CA GLU A 349 -8.05 -35.70 15.64
C GLU A 349 -6.52 -35.87 15.56
N MET A 350 -5.87 -36.14 16.67
CA MET A 350 -4.44 -36.43 16.73
C MET A 350 -4.18 -37.92 16.59
N ILE A 351 -3.55 -38.33 15.49
CA ILE A 351 -3.31 -39.73 15.10
C ILE A 351 -1.89 -40.14 15.54
N ASP A 352 -1.78 -41.21 16.33
CA ASP A 352 -0.49 -41.82 16.65
C ASP A 352 -0.03 -42.68 15.46
N PRO A 353 1.10 -42.37 14.79
CA PRO A 353 1.58 -43.17 13.66
C PRO A 353 1.95 -44.61 14.04
N ALA A 354 2.12 -44.93 15.32
CA ALA A 354 2.39 -46.29 15.77
C ALA A 354 1.11 -47.17 15.84
N THR A 355 -0.07 -46.59 15.71
CA THR A 355 -1.35 -47.31 15.80
C THR A 355 -1.98 -47.70 14.46
N GLU A 356 -1.30 -47.52 13.32
CA GLU A 356 -1.75 -48.13 12.07
C GLU A 356 -1.79 -49.68 12.21
N PRO A 357 -2.96 -50.31 12.00
CA PRO A 357 -3.03 -51.76 12.10
C PRO A 357 -2.08 -52.39 11.07
N PRO A 358 -1.38 -53.49 11.40
CA PRO A 358 -0.46 -54.13 10.49
C PRO A 358 -1.20 -54.48 9.21
N THR A 359 -0.73 -53.95 8.07
CA THR A 359 -1.22 -54.29 6.75
C THR A 359 -1.14 -55.78 6.56
N LEU A 360 -2.28 -56.47 6.48
CA LEU A 360 -2.33 -57.89 6.08
C LEU A 360 -1.63 -58.05 4.75
N PRO A 361 -0.87 -59.15 4.55
CA PRO A 361 -0.18 -59.39 3.28
C PRO A 361 -1.20 -59.42 2.13
N ALA A 362 -0.91 -58.68 1.09
CA ALA A 362 -1.73 -58.58 -0.10
C ALA A 362 -2.04 -59.97 -0.67
N GLU A 363 -3.29 -60.41 -0.62
CA GLU A 363 -3.81 -61.40 -1.54
C GLU A 363 -3.91 -60.78 -2.93
N THR A 364 -3.25 -61.40 -3.87
CA THR A 364 -3.22 -61.04 -5.28
C THR A 364 -4.61 -61.30 -5.87
N GLU A 365 -5.41 -60.25 -6.03
CA GLU A 365 -6.61 -60.34 -6.89
C GLU A 365 -6.71 -59.16 -7.86
N SER A 366 -7.00 -59.55 -9.03
CA SER A 366 -7.32 -58.92 -10.30
C SER A 366 -7.88 -57.51 -10.30
N ALA A 367 -7.30 -56.69 -11.16
CA ALA A 367 -7.70 -55.34 -11.52
C ALA A 367 -9.19 -55.19 -11.82
N THR A 368 -9.90 -54.51 -10.96
CA THR A 368 -11.20 -53.89 -11.28
C THR A 368 -11.11 -52.42 -10.91
N ALA A 369 -11.61 -51.57 -11.83
CA ALA A 369 -11.50 -50.10 -11.80
C ALA A 369 -11.82 -49.48 -10.43
N VAL A 370 -10.91 -48.67 -9.93
CA VAL A 370 -11.08 -47.79 -8.75
C VAL A 370 -11.99 -46.63 -9.15
N PRO A 371 -13.08 -46.35 -8.42
CA PRO A 371 -13.78 -45.06 -8.57
C PRO A 371 -12.88 -43.95 -8.07
N GLU A 372 -12.80 -42.89 -8.83
CA GLU A 372 -12.16 -41.65 -8.49
C GLU A 372 -12.80 -41.08 -7.19
N THR A 373 -12.09 -41.13 -6.09
CA THR A 373 -12.52 -40.52 -4.83
C THR A 373 -12.39 -39.01 -4.96
N GLU A 374 -13.49 -38.29 -4.86
CA GLU A 374 -13.49 -36.83 -4.65
C GLU A 374 -12.58 -36.47 -3.48
N PRO A 375 -11.84 -35.34 -3.57
CA PRO A 375 -11.06 -34.87 -2.42
C PRO A 375 -11.98 -34.62 -1.22
N PRO A 376 -11.53 -34.88 0.01
CA PRO A 376 -12.34 -34.69 1.21
C PRO A 376 -12.79 -33.22 1.29
N ALA A 377 -14.08 -33.02 1.55
CA ALA A 377 -14.66 -31.69 1.73
C ALA A 377 -13.93 -30.97 2.87
N THR A 378 -13.42 -29.77 2.61
CA THR A 378 -12.81 -28.93 3.63
C THR A 378 -13.88 -28.49 4.63
N GLU A 379 -13.76 -28.89 5.89
CA GLU A 379 -14.66 -28.44 6.94
C GLU A 379 -14.35 -26.98 7.30
N VAL A 380 -15.41 -26.19 7.50
CA VAL A 380 -15.33 -24.75 7.82
C VAL A 380 -15.96 -24.50 9.19
N PHE A 381 -15.22 -23.83 10.06
CA PHE A 381 -15.66 -23.50 11.41
C PHE A 381 -15.83 -21.99 11.57
N ILE A 382 -16.96 -21.54 12.09
CA ILE A 382 -17.33 -20.13 12.23
C ILE A 382 -17.32 -19.74 13.70
N GLY A 383 -16.52 -18.74 14.06
CA GLY A 383 -16.49 -18.15 15.39
C GLY A 383 -17.15 -16.79 15.42
N THR A 384 -18.00 -16.57 16.41
CA THR A 384 -18.76 -15.34 16.62
C THR A 384 -18.23 -14.51 17.78
N VAL A 385 -18.66 -13.25 17.89
CA VAL A 385 -18.31 -12.34 18.99
C VAL A 385 -18.77 -12.90 20.32
N THR A 386 -17.86 -12.97 21.30
CA THR A 386 -18.18 -13.27 22.69
C THR A 386 -18.20 -11.97 23.50
N GLU A 387 -19.36 -11.61 24.09
CA GLU A 387 -19.56 -10.33 24.78
C GLU A 387 -18.79 -10.19 26.12
N ASP A 388 -18.16 -11.22 26.66
CA ASP A 388 -17.51 -11.21 27.98
C ASP A 388 -16.15 -11.91 28.04
N ALA A 389 -15.18 -11.49 27.23
CA ALA A 389 -13.79 -11.92 27.43
C ALA A 389 -13.00 -10.86 28.22
N GLN A 390 -12.97 -11.00 29.53
CA GLN A 390 -11.93 -10.38 30.37
C GLN A 390 -10.57 -10.97 29.96
N PRO A 391 -9.50 -10.17 29.75
CA PRO A 391 -8.20 -10.70 29.36
C PRO A 391 -7.65 -11.55 30.52
N LEU A 392 -7.65 -12.86 30.38
CA LEU A 392 -6.92 -13.77 31.23
C LEU A 392 -5.42 -13.63 30.96
N LEU A 393 -4.74 -12.79 31.75
CA LEU A 393 -3.28 -12.75 31.87
C LEU A 393 -2.82 -14.06 32.55
N GLN A 394 -2.54 -15.08 31.77
CA GLN A 394 -1.77 -16.23 32.23
C GLN A 394 -0.39 -16.23 31.54
N TRP A 395 0.60 -15.72 32.29
CA TRP A 395 2.01 -15.90 32.03
C TRP A 395 2.40 -17.30 32.54
N TRP A 396 2.68 -18.28 31.67
CA TRP A 396 3.57 -19.42 31.95
C TRP A 396 3.77 -20.27 30.69
N PHE A 397 5.06 -20.53 30.39
CA PHE A 397 5.63 -21.42 29.37
C PHE A 397 5.76 -20.92 27.92
N LEU A 398 6.97 -20.39 27.63
CA LEU A 398 7.54 -20.32 26.28
C LEU A 398 8.71 -21.30 26.19
N PRO A 399 8.79 -22.17 25.18
CA PRO A 399 10.03 -22.90 24.88
C PRO A 399 11.05 -21.99 24.21
N VAL A 400 12.31 -22.24 24.51
CA VAL A 400 13.49 -21.38 24.29
C VAL A 400 13.87 -21.13 22.80
N GLY A 401 13.10 -21.58 21.82
CA GLY A 401 13.40 -21.42 20.38
C GLY A 401 12.85 -20.16 19.69
N ALA A 402 11.83 -19.50 20.26
CA ALA A 402 11.16 -18.36 19.63
C ALA A 402 11.66 -16.98 20.08
N ALA A 403 12.64 -16.92 20.98
CA ALA A 403 13.08 -15.68 21.63
C ALA A 403 13.78 -14.66 20.68
N GLY A 404 14.28 -15.09 19.55
CA GLY A 404 15.04 -14.21 18.63
C GLY A 404 14.16 -13.32 17.76
N ILE A 405 13.02 -13.82 17.30
CA ILE A 405 12.15 -13.08 16.37
C ILE A 405 11.21 -12.14 17.14
N LEU A 406 10.74 -12.55 18.32
CA LEU A 406 9.92 -11.69 19.18
C LEU A 406 10.70 -10.51 19.77
N LEU A 407 12.01 -10.63 19.97
CA LEU A 407 12.84 -9.53 20.49
C LEU A 407 12.95 -8.37 19.48
N ILE A 408 13.00 -8.66 18.18
CA ILE A 408 13.11 -7.64 17.13
C ILE A 408 11.75 -6.92 16.96
N ALA A 409 10.64 -7.64 17.00
CA ALA A 409 9.29 -7.05 16.94
C ALA A 409 8.97 -6.23 18.19
N PHE A 410 9.36 -6.71 19.38
CA PHE A 410 9.15 -5.99 20.64
C PHE A 410 10.00 -4.72 20.74
N VAL A 411 11.27 -4.76 20.30
CA VAL A 411 12.15 -3.57 20.29
C VAL A 411 11.67 -2.52 19.29
N THR A 412 11.15 -2.91 18.15
CA THR A 412 10.59 -1.97 17.16
C THR A 412 9.29 -1.34 17.65
N THR A 413 8.40 -2.12 18.25
CA THR A 413 7.12 -1.64 18.82
C THR A 413 7.36 -0.76 20.06
N ALA A 414 8.26 -1.15 20.95
CA ALA A 414 8.63 -0.34 22.12
C ALA A 414 9.29 0.99 21.74
N LYS A 415 10.13 1.00 20.69
CA LYS A 415 10.71 2.25 20.14
C LYS A 415 9.64 3.15 19.52
N ARG A 416 8.63 2.59 18.84
CA ARG A 416 7.50 3.35 18.30
C ARG A 416 6.64 3.97 19.40
N LEU A 417 6.29 3.21 20.45
CA LEU A 417 5.52 3.69 21.61
C LEU A 417 6.27 4.75 22.42
N ALA A 418 7.58 4.59 22.65
CA ALA A 418 8.39 5.58 23.35
C ALA A 418 8.53 6.89 22.54
N LYS A 419 8.61 6.82 21.20
CA LYS A 419 8.64 7.97 20.30
C LYS A 419 7.29 8.71 20.28
N ALA A 420 6.16 7.98 20.28
CA ALA A 420 4.81 8.54 20.38
C ALA A 420 4.57 9.24 21.73
N GLY A 421 5.06 8.68 22.84
CA GLY A 421 4.98 9.27 24.18
C GLY A 421 5.78 10.57 24.29
N LYS A 422 6.98 10.65 23.68
CA LYS A 422 7.78 11.88 23.62
C LYS A 422 7.10 12.98 22.78
N ARG A 423 6.48 12.61 21.65
CA ARG A 423 5.74 13.57 20.79
C ARG A 423 4.50 14.14 21.51
N ARG A 424 3.74 13.32 22.25
CA ARG A 424 2.60 13.81 23.07
C ARG A 424 3.04 14.78 24.19
N LYS A 425 4.20 14.55 24.81
CA LYS A 425 4.75 15.48 25.82
C LYS A 425 5.23 16.78 25.19
N ALA A 426 5.88 16.73 24.02
CA ALA A 426 6.32 17.92 23.30
C ALA A 426 5.13 18.75 22.78
N ALA A 427 4.10 18.13 22.24
CA ALA A 427 2.88 18.81 21.80
C ALA A 427 2.12 19.47 22.98
N LYS A 428 2.07 18.82 24.16
CA LYS A 428 1.48 19.44 25.37
C LYS A 428 2.32 20.59 25.93
N ALA A 429 3.64 20.56 25.76
CA ALA A 429 4.52 21.65 26.18
C ALA A 429 4.37 22.87 25.26
N ALA A 430 4.32 22.66 23.94
CA ALA A 430 4.10 23.69 22.94
C ALA A 430 2.73 24.37 23.09
N ALA A 431 1.66 23.60 23.32
CA ALA A 431 0.31 24.14 23.57
C ALA A 431 0.23 24.99 24.88
N LYS A 432 1.09 24.69 25.84
CA LYS A 432 1.14 25.46 27.09
C LYS A 432 1.97 26.75 26.99
N GLU A 433 2.92 26.83 26.06
CA GLU A 433 3.65 28.06 25.73
C GLU A 433 2.81 29.01 24.88
N GLU A 434 1.92 28.50 24.03
CA GLU A 434 1.03 29.29 23.16
C GLU A 434 -0.10 29.96 23.96
N GLU A 435 -0.51 29.40 25.11
CA GLU A 435 -1.54 29.98 26.02
C GLU A 435 -1.02 31.16 26.88
N ILE A 436 0.29 31.42 26.88
CA ILE A 436 0.94 32.45 27.70
C ILE A 436 1.21 33.77 26.91
N HIS A 437 0.97 33.78 25.59
CA HIS A 437 1.30 34.93 24.74
C HIS A 437 0.15 35.31 23.81
N LEU A 438 -0.94 35.88 24.37
CA LEU A 438 -1.91 36.67 23.63
C LEU A 438 -1.79 38.12 24.12
N PRO A 439 -1.36 39.09 23.28
CA PRO A 439 -1.56 40.50 23.55
C PRO A 439 -3.00 40.87 23.17
N ASP A 440 -3.67 41.57 24.08
CA ASP A 440 -4.90 42.31 23.81
C ASP A 440 -4.64 43.34 22.72
N ASP A 441 -5.37 43.25 21.59
CA ASP A 441 -5.46 44.37 20.65
C ASP A 441 -6.90 44.52 20.15
N ASP A 442 -7.56 45.49 20.77
CA ASP A 442 -8.80 46.09 20.34
C ASP A 442 -8.53 47.06 19.18
N SER A 443 -8.82 46.68 17.95
CA SER A 443 -8.96 47.65 16.85
C SER A 443 -9.95 47.18 15.81
N PRO A 444 -10.85 48.05 15.31
CA PRO A 444 -11.97 47.66 14.48
C PRO A 444 -11.58 47.43 13.01
N LEU A 445 -12.22 46.44 12.43
CA LEU A 445 -12.20 46.12 10.99
C LEU A 445 -12.83 47.21 10.16
N GLU A 446 -12.08 47.86 9.27
CA GLU A 446 -12.61 48.54 8.09
C GLU A 446 -12.52 47.64 6.85
N TYR A 447 -13.67 47.49 6.18
CA TYR A 447 -13.83 46.85 4.87
C TYR A 447 -13.30 47.78 3.78
N ILE A 448 -12.42 47.28 2.91
CA ILE A 448 -12.50 47.50 1.43
C ILE A 448 -11.95 46.26 0.74
#